data_d64573ca5e796972d4d2a33a94f93645
#
_entry.id   d64573ca5e796972d4d2a33a94f93645
#
_cell.length_a   1.000
_cell.length_b   1.000
_cell.length_c   1.000
_cell.angle_alpha   90.00
_cell.angle_beta   90.00
_cell.angle_gamma   90.00
#
_symmetry.space_group_name_H-M   'P 1'
#
loop_
_entity.id
_entity.type
_entity.pdbx_description
1 polymer ?
#
loop_
_entity_poly.entity_id
_entity_poly.type
_entity_poly.pdbx_seq_one_letter_code
_entity_poly.pdbx_strand_id
1 'polypeptide(L)'
;MKRADWIRSAWMAIAATTLFGTQALAETLVVDGATVHTMTGEPFVGRVVMEDGIIVDVGPGATVPAGATRIDAAGLHVYPGICDALSTLGLIEIDAVSATNDQAEMGMYNPHLRAATAIHPSSEVIPVARANGITHAVVAPRAARDGVIAGQAALVNLAGWTVEEMAIDGSVAMVINWPAIVTRRFDFTTFEFKDTPYNDAKEEAQKKQNELRDWVEAARQYRQAMAVERPRAEVDQKLAALARCLDGGVPVIIQADAKRDIEDAIAFAGEYGFRMILAGGRDAWKIKDTLAGKDIPVILSRPQSLPREEDDPYDLPFTSAGVLREAGVRVAFASGAGGGYEPGGPHASRTLPYEAATSAAYGLSPDDAMKAITLWPAEILGVGGRLGSIEKGKIANLIVTDGSPLEIMTTVQHVIIGGREVPTDNMQRDLYEKYRSRPLPQADAEGTH
;
A
#
# COMPACT_ATOMS: atom_id res chain seq x y z
N MET A 1 7.89 -17.87 -74.66
CA MET A 1 7.59 -18.84 -73.60
C MET A 1 8.90 -19.25 -72.91
N LYS A 2 9.36 -18.50 -71.92
CA LYS A 2 10.49 -18.88 -71.00
C LYS A 2 10.82 -17.73 -70.04
N ARG A 3 9.81 -17.10 -69.38
CA ARG A 3 10.03 -16.08 -68.32
C ARG A 3 9.06 -16.16 -67.13
N ALA A 4 8.20 -17.18 -67.06
CA ALA A 4 7.18 -17.29 -66.06
C ALA A 4 7.48 -18.28 -64.86
N ASP A 5 8.47 -19.14 -65.04
CA ASP A 5 8.71 -20.24 -64.08
C ASP A 5 9.76 -19.91 -63.01
N TRP A 6 10.48 -18.81 -63.13
CA TRP A 6 11.51 -18.43 -62.16
C TRP A 6 10.96 -17.63 -60.97
N ILE A 7 9.77 -17.05 -61.11
CA ILE A 7 9.13 -16.26 -60.06
C ILE A 7 8.34 -17.14 -59.06
N ARG A 8 7.91 -18.32 -59.51
CA ARG A 8 7.17 -19.26 -58.62
C ARG A 8 8.06 -20.04 -57.67
N SER A 9 9.33 -20.25 -57.99
CA SER A 9 10.28 -20.95 -57.09
C SER A 9 10.91 -20.07 -56.04
N ALA A 10 10.89 -18.74 -56.18
CA ALA A 10 11.43 -17.79 -55.21
C ALA A 10 10.46 -17.50 -54.05
N TRP A 11 9.15 -17.71 -54.25
CA TRP A 11 8.14 -17.47 -53.21
C TRP A 11 7.90 -18.66 -52.26
N MET A 12 8.36 -19.86 -52.61
CA MET A 12 8.25 -21.05 -51.76
C MET A 12 9.45 -21.20 -50.80
N ALA A 13 10.55 -20.49 -51.03
CA ALA A 13 11.72 -20.52 -50.14
C ALA A 13 11.69 -19.45 -49.02
N ILE A 14 10.80 -18.45 -49.11
CA ILE A 14 10.67 -17.37 -48.08
C ILE A 14 9.59 -17.71 -47.04
N ALA A 15 8.72 -18.67 -47.29
CA ALA A 15 7.65 -19.05 -46.37
C ALA A 15 8.06 -20.08 -45.28
N ALA A 16 9.30 -20.56 -45.30
CA ALA A 16 9.76 -21.59 -44.33
C ALA A 16 10.74 -21.09 -43.27
N THR A 17 11.00 -19.78 -43.19
CA THR A 17 12.05 -19.26 -42.29
C THR A 17 11.54 -18.27 -41.20
N THR A 18 10.24 -18.21 -40.90
CA THR A 18 9.72 -17.29 -39.89
C THR A 18 8.76 -17.97 -38.92
N LEU A 19 9.14 -19.10 -38.36
CA LEU A 19 8.46 -19.72 -37.21
C LEU A 19 9.47 -20.27 -36.19
N PHE A 20 10.60 -19.59 -36.01
CA PHE A 20 11.26 -19.58 -34.70
C PHE A 20 10.65 -18.42 -33.93
N GLY A 21 9.45 -18.64 -33.42
CA GLY A 21 9.00 -17.88 -32.27
C GLY A 21 10.06 -18.05 -31.19
N THR A 22 10.74 -17.00 -30.82
CA THR A 22 11.47 -16.96 -29.56
C THR A 22 10.44 -17.32 -28.50
N GLN A 23 10.38 -18.60 -28.11
CA GLN A 23 9.81 -18.94 -26.81
C GLN A 23 10.68 -18.14 -25.83
N ALA A 24 10.15 -17.06 -25.30
CA ALA A 24 10.69 -16.48 -24.09
C ALA A 24 10.71 -17.65 -23.10
N LEU A 25 11.92 -18.13 -22.77
CA LEU A 25 12.07 -19.13 -21.72
C LEU A 25 11.43 -18.52 -20.49
N ALA A 26 10.45 -19.23 -19.93
CA ALA A 26 9.83 -18.81 -18.67
C ALA A 26 10.93 -18.54 -17.67
N GLU A 27 10.94 -17.32 -17.10
CA GLU A 27 11.95 -16.96 -16.13
C GLU A 27 11.60 -17.67 -14.82
N THR A 28 12.32 -18.77 -14.54
CA THR A 28 12.10 -19.56 -13.33
C THR A 28 13.12 -19.19 -12.28
N LEU A 29 12.65 -18.75 -11.12
CA LEU A 29 13.44 -18.45 -9.95
C LEU A 29 13.03 -19.37 -8.78
N VAL A 30 14.02 -19.89 -8.07
CA VAL A 30 13.79 -20.76 -6.91
C VAL A 30 14.55 -20.23 -5.70
N VAL A 31 13.86 -20.05 -4.59
CA VAL A 31 14.48 -19.88 -3.27
C VAL A 31 14.56 -21.25 -2.62
N ASP A 32 15.78 -21.73 -2.34
CA ASP A 32 16.04 -23.11 -1.90
C ASP A 32 16.60 -23.16 -0.49
N GLY A 33 16.06 -24.06 0.34
CA GLY A 33 16.60 -24.38 1.67
C GLY A 33 16.22 -23.41 2.80
N ALA A 34 15.34 -22.45 2.55
CA ALA A 34 14.92 -21.47 3.55
C ALA A 34 13.88 -22.01 4.53
N THR A 35 13.77 -21.38 5.71
CA THR A 35 12.58 -21.46 6.54
C THR A 35 11.48 -20.58 5.93
N VAL A 36 10.43 -21.20 5.40
CA VAL A 36 9.34 -20.53 4.69
C VAL A 36 8.20 -20.20 5.65
N HIS A 37 7.87 -18.93 5.80
CA HIS A 37 6.75 -18.40 6.59
C HIS A 37 5.60 -18.04 5.63
N THR A 38 4.63 -18.93 5.50
CA THR A 38 3.53 -18.74 4.52
C THR A 38 2.52 -17.69 4.94
N MET A 39 2.41 -17.35 6.20
CA MET A 39 1.35 -16.56 6.88
C MET A 39 0.00 -17.27 6.99
N THR A 40 -0.17 -18.44 6.38
CA THR A 40 -1.41 -19.25 6.42
C THR A 40 -1.22 -20.60 7.09
N GLY A 41 0.00 -20.96 7.47
CA GLY A 41 0.34 -22.23 8.13
C GLY A 41 1.63 -22.12 8.94
N GLU A 42 2.01 -23.23 9.58
CA GLU A 42 3.26 -23.32 10.34
C GLU A 42 4.48 -23.17 9.42
N PRO A 43 5.54 -22.52 9.88
CA PRO A 43 6.79 -22.42 9.13
C PRO A 43 7.42 -23.79 8.88
N PHE A 44 8.06 -23.96 7.73
CA PHE A 44 8.80 -25.18 7.38
C PHE A 44 10.07 -24.87 6.59
N VAL A 45 11.04 -25.77 6.65
CA VAL A 45 12.22 -25.69 5.78
C VAL A 45 11.89 -26.30 4.42
N GLY A 46 12.08 -25.52 3.35
CA GLY A 46 11.69 -25.99 2.01
C GLY A 46 12.07 -25.01 0.90
N ARG A 47 11.25 -25.00 -0.14
CA ARG A 47 11.47 -24.23 -1.38
C ARG A 47 10.26 -23.43 -1.76
N VAL A 48 10.54 -22.34 -2.47
CA VAL A 48 9.51 -21.57 -3.19
C VAL A 48 9.95 -21.50 -4.65
N VAL A 49 9.12 -22.02 -5.55
CA VAL A 49 9.36 -22.06 -6.99
C VAL A 49 8.46 -21.06 -7.66
N MET A 50 9.04 -20.19 -8.48
CA MET A 50 8.34 -19.09 -9.16
C MET A 50 8.58 -19.18 -10.65
N GLU A 51 7.53 -19.01 -11.44
CA GLU A 51 7.57 -18.94 -12.91
C GLU A 51 6.70 -17.78 -13.38
N ASP A 52 7.22 -16.97 -14.31
CA ASP A 52 6.50 -15.84 -14.90
C ASP A 52 5.81 -14.93 -13.87
N GLY A 53 6.46 -14.69 -12.75
CA GLY A 53 5.96 -13.80 -11.69
C GLY A 53 5.00 -14.41 -10.68
N ILE A 54 4.69 -15.72 -10.82
CA ILE A 54 3.71 -16.42 -9.98
C ILE A 54 4.39 -17.55 -9.21
N ILE A 55 3.96 -17.79 -7.98
CA ILE A 55 4.37 -18.95 -7.20
C ILE A 55 3.68 -20.20 -7.78
N VAL A 56 4.48 -21.12 -8.34
CA VAL A 56 3.96 -22.34 -8.98
C VAL A 56 4.03 -23.55 -8.05
N ASP A 57 5.00 -23.57 -7.13
CA ASP A 57 5.12 -24.65 -6.14
C ASP A 57 5.79 -24.13 -4.86
N VAL A 58 5.40 -24.71 -3.71
CA VAL A 58 5.94 -24.35 -2.40
C VAL A 58 5.87 -25.53 -1.44
N GLY A 59 6.96 -25.83 -0.76
CA GLY A 59 6.99 -26.92 0.21
C GLY A 59 8.36 -27.56 0.38
N PRO A 60 8.51 -28.48 1.34
CA PRO A 60 9.76 -29.25 1.51
C PRO A 60 10.10 -30.12 0.30
N GLY A 61 9.07 -30.61 -0.39
CA GLY A 61 9.18 -31.48 -1.57
C GLY A 61 8.98 -30.77 -2.91
N ALA A 62 8.96 -29.42 -2.95
CA ALA A 62 8.71 -28.68 -4.18
C ALA A 62 9.76 -29.02 -5.25
N THR A 63 9.28 -29.24 -6.48
CA THR A 63 10.10 -29.69 -7.60
C THR A 63 10.80 -28.50 -8.23
N VAL A 64 12.12 -28.60 -8.37
CA VAL A 64 12.94 -27.57 -9.01
C VAL A 64 13.02 -27.84 -10.50
N PRO A 65 12.52 -26.97 -11.38
CA PRO A 65 12.64 -27.12 -12.83
C PRO A 65 14.11 -27.08 -13.30
N ALA A 66 14.40 -27.82 -14.37
CA ALA A 66 15.73 -27.80 -14.97
C ALA A 66 16.02 -26.40 -15.56
N GLY A 67 17.20 -25.86 -15.25
CA GLY A 67 17.61 -24.53 -15.75
C GLY A 67 17.10 -23.36 -14.90
N ALA A 68 16.39 -23.60 -13.79
CA ALA A 68 15.96 -22.54 -12.89
C ALA A 68 17.15 -21.81 -12.25
N THR A 69 17.07 -20.48 -12.17
CA THR A 69 17.96 -19.67 -11.35
C THR A 69 17.66 -19.96 -9.88
N ARG A 70 18.71 -20.14 -9.06
CA ARG A 70 18.54 -20.49 -7.65
C ARG A 70 19.17 -19.45 -6.74
N ILE A 71 18.43 -19.09 -5.70
CA ILE A 71 18.91 -18.38 -4.53
C ILE A 71 19.09 -19.45 -3.43
N ASP A 72 20.34 -19.68 -3.02
CA ASP A 72 20.62 -20.52 -1.85
C ASP A 72 20.30 -19.72 -0.59
N ALA A 73 19.26 -20.15 0.11
CA ALA A 73 18.74 -19.50 1.31
C ALA A 73 18.83 -20.43 2.54
N ALA A 74 19.78 -21.38 2.55
CA ALA A 74 20.00 -22.25 3.68
C ALA A 74 20.31 -21.45 4.95
N GLY A 75 19.52 -21.64 6.00
CA GLY A 75 19.64 -20.89 7.26
C GLY A 75 18.99 -19.50 7.26
N LEU A 76 18.41 -19.08 6.14
CA LEU A 76 17.65 -17.85 6.01
C LEU A 76 16.13 -18.11 6.13
N HIS A 77 15.38 -17.03 6.23
CA HIS A 77 13.93 -17.02 6.32
C HIS A 77 13.31 -16.40 5.07
N VAL A 78 12.18 -16.93 4.60
CA VAL A 78 11.40 -16.35 3.50
C VAL A 78 10.03 -15.96 4.03
N TYR A 79 9.67 -14.69 3.81
CA TYR A 79 8.38 -14.13 4.13
C TYR A 79 7.69 -13.60 2.86
N PRO A 80 6.35 -13.47 2.85
CA PRO A 80 5.69 -12.65 1.85
C PRO A 80 6.25 -11.23 1.90
N GLY A 81 6.34 -10.58 0.75
CA GLY A 81 6.74 -9.18 0.70
C GLY A 81 5.81 -8.29 1.51
N ILE A 82 6.38 -7.30 2.17
CA ILE A 82 5.65 -6.39 3.04
C ILE A 82 4.82 -5.42 2.18
N CYS A 83 3.59 -5.16 2.61
CA CYS A 83 2.64 -4.24 2.00
C CYS A 83 2.45 -2.99 2.88
N ASP A 84 2.73 -1.82 2.35
CA ASP A 84 2.26 -0.57 2.97
C ASP A 84 0.79 -0.36 2.61
N ALA A 85 -0.10 -0.49 3.59
CA ALA A 85 -1.55 -0.53 3.37
C ALA A 85 -2.16 0.82 2.95
N LEU A 86 -1.46 1.93 3.13
CA LEU A 86 -1.86 3.26 2.66
C LEU A 86 -0.65 4.20 2.68
N SER A 87 -0.24 4.70 1.52
CA SER A 87 1.00 5.47 1.36
C SER A 87 0.87 6.56 0.30
N THR A 88 1.83 7.47 0.27
CA THR A 88 2.04 8.45 -0.82
C THR A 88 3.32 8.19 -1.60
N LEU A 89 3.84 6.95 -1.55
CA LEU A 89 5.05 6.55 -2.29
C LEU A 89 4.92 6.87 -3.79
N GLY A 90 5.94 7.53 -4.32
CA GLY A 90 5.97 7.94 -5.72
C GLY A 90 5.11 9.16 -6.07
N LEU A 91 4.28 9.69 -5.13
CA LEU A 91 3.53 10.94 -5.32
C LEU A 91 4.26 12.16 -4.75
N ILE A 92 5.25 11.94 -3.89
CA ILE A 92 6.02 13.00 -3.24
C ILE A 92 7.49 12.61 -3.25
N GLU A 93 8.34 13.54 -3.67
CA GLU A 93 9.79 13.40 -3.57
C GLU A 93 10.33 14.29 -2.45
N ILE A 94 10.06 15.59 -2.54
CA ILE A 94 10.45 16.59 -1.54
C ILE A 94 9.21 17.37 -1.16
N ASP A 95 8.68 17.15 0.04
CA ASP A 95 7.41 17.73 0.49
C ASP A 95 7.36 19.27 0.40
N ALA A 96 8.47 19.92 0.66
CA ALA A 96 8.60 21.39 0.57
C ALA A 96 8.68 21.94 -0.86
N VAL A 97 8.80 21.08 -1.88
CA VAL A 97 8.93 21.47 -3.29
C VAL A 97 7.66 21.08 -4.04
N SER A 98 6.78 22.03 -4.27
CA SER A 98 5.46 21.79 -4.89
C SER A 98 5.53 21.09 -6.25
N ALA A 99 6.58 21.33 -7.04
CA ALA A 99 6.78 20.67 -8.34
C ALA A 99 7.09 19.16 -8.24
N THR A 100 7.34 18.63 -7.05
CA THR A 100 7.61 17.21 -6.77
C THR A 100 6.56 16.61 -5.84
N ASN A 101 5.40 17.25 -5.71
CA ASN A 101 4.35 16.88 -4.78
C ASN A 101 3.01 16.79 -5.51
N ASP A 102 2.68 15.59 -5.99
CA ASP A 102 1.50 15.26 -6.78
C ASP A 102 0.44 14.50 -5.96
N GLN A 103 0.49 14.60 -4.63
CA GLN A 103 -0.42 13.87 -3.74
C GLN A 103 -1.85 14.38 -3.73
N ALA A 104 -2.10 15.64 -4.15
CA ALA A 104 -3.42 16.25 -4.04
C ALA A 104 -3.71 17.22 -5.19
N GLU A 105 -4.96 17.19 -5.66
CA GLU A 105 -5.50 18.11 -6.65
C GLU A 105 -6.50 19.07 -6.03
N MET A 106 -6.71 20.23 -6.69
CA MET A 106 -7.73 21.20 -6.26
C MET A 106 -9.13 20.61 -6.35
N GLY A 107 -9.98 21.05 -5.42
CA GLY A 107 -11.38 20.62 -5.35
C GLY A 107 -11.66 19.75 -4.14
N MET A 108 -12.92 19.78 -3.69
CA MET A 108 -13.36 19.06 -2.50
C MET A 108 -13.81 17.62 -2.80
N TYR A 109 -14.25 17.36 -4.03
CA TYR A 109 -14.83 16.09 -4.46
C TYR A 109 -14.18 15.63 -5.76
N ASN A 110 -13.17 14.76 -5.65
CA ASN A 110 -12.34 14.33 -6.76
C ASN A 110 -12.37 12.80 -7.01
N PRO A 111 -13.53 12.13 -7.05
CA PRO A 111 -13.59 10.66 -7.14
C PRO A 111 -12.99 10.08 -8.43
N HIS A 112 -12.86 10.89 -9.48
CA HIS A 112 -12.30 10.48 -10.78
C HIS A 112 -10.78 10.44 -10.81
N LEU A 113 -10.10 11.11 -9.88
CA LEU A 113 -8.64 11.10 -9.82
C LEU A 113 -8.12 9.71 -9.49
N ARG A 114 -7.01 9.32 -10.12
CA ARG A 114 -6.34 8.05 -9.91
C ARG A 114 -4.91 8.29 -9.50
N ALA A 115 -4.51 7.83 -8.34
CA ALA A 115 -3.11 7.92 -7.89
C ALA A 115 -2.14 7.29 -8.90
N ALA A 116 -2.54 6.20 -9.56
CA ALA A 116 -1.72 5.52 -10.55
C ALA A 116 -1.16 6.46 -11.64
N THR A 117 -1.91 7.48 -12.05
CA THR A 117 -1.48 8.40 -13.12
C THR A 117 -0.45 9.42 -12.68
N ALA A 118 -0.25 9.59 -11.38
CA ALA A 118 0.67 10.56 -10.79
C ALA A 118 1.90 9.92 -10.15
N ILE A 119 1.96 8.58 -10.09
CA ILE A 119 3.12 7.87 -9.53
C ILE A 119 4.34 8.11 -10.41
N HIS A 120 5.45 8.47 -9.78
CA HIS A 120 6.75 8.63 -10.41
C HIS A 120 7.58 7.35 -10.21
N PRO A 121 7.77 6.51 -11.27
CA PRO A 121 8.47 5.23 -11.13
C PRO A 121 9.94 5.37 -10.73
N SER A 122 10.57 6.50 -11.07
CA SER A 122 11.96 6.81 -10.75
C SER A 122 12.14 7.54 -9.42
N SER A 123 11.13 7.54 -8.54
CA SER A 123 11.24 8.12 -7.20
C SER A 123 12.36 7.46 -6.39
N GLU A 124 13.24 8.28 -5.81
CA GLU A 124 14.35 7.81 -4.95
C GLU A 124 13.86 7.21 -3.62
N VAL A 125 12.61 7.46 -3.25
CA VAL A 125 11.99 6.91 -2.03
C VAL A 125 11.65 5.43 -2.20
N ILE A 126 11.28 5.02 -3.41
CA ILE A 126 10.87 3.64 -3.72
C ILE A 126 11.99 2.63 -3.42
N PRO A 127 13.24 2.77 -3.93
CA PRO A 127 14.31 1.81 -3.63
C PRO A 127 14.70 1.82 -2.14
N VAL A 128 14.54 2.94 -1.43
CA VAL A 128 14.77 3.00 0.03
C VAL A 128 13.75 2.17 0.80
N ALA A 129 12.46 2.27 0.45
CA ALA A 129 11.41 1.44 1.06
C ALA A 129 11.61 -0.05 0.73
N ARG A 130 11.89 -0.35 -0.54
CA ARG A 130 12.14 -1.70 -1.05
C ARG A 130 13.30 -2.39 -0.35
N ALA A 131 14.39 -1.67 -0.06
CA ALA A 131 15.56 -2.22 0.62
C ALA A 131 15.27 -2.74 2.04
N ASN A 132 14.15 -2.33 2.66
CA ASN A 132 13.67 -2.85 3.95
C ASN A 132 12.47 -3.80 3.81
N GLY A 133 12.29 -4.39 2.62
CA GLY A 133 11.32 -5.46 2.40
C GLY A 133 9.92 -5.02 1.97
N ILE A 134 9.67 -3.71 1.76
CA ILE A 134 8.39 -3.26 1.20
C ILE A 134 8.40 -3.59 -0.30
N THR A 135 7.58 -4.54 -0.72
CA THR A 135 7.53 -4.99 -2.12
C THR A 135 6.41 -4.36 -2.91
N HIS A 136 5.34 -3.97 -2.23
CA HIS A 136 4.17 -3.35 -2.84
C HIS A 136 3.48 -2.41 -1.84
N ALA A 137 2.75 -1.44 -2.37
CA ALA A 137 2.07 -0.44 -1.56
C ALA A 137 0.73 -0.03 -2.17
N VAL A 138 -0.20 0.37 -1.30
CA VAL A 138 -1.40 1.10 -1.70
C VAL A 138 -1.05 2.57 -1.75
N VAL A 139 -0.87 3.08 -2.94
CA VAL A 139 -0.59 4.51 -3.17
C VAL A 139 -1.91 5.24 -3.33
N ALA A 140 -2.16 6.20 -2.45
CA ALA A 140 -3.41 6.92 -2.38
C ALA A 140 -3.21 8.43 -2.51
N PRO A 141 -4.09 9.14 -3.25
CA PRO A 141 -4.07 10.58 -3.25
C PRO A 141 -4.55 11.09 -1.89
N ARG A 142 -4.06 12.23 -1.48
CA ARG A 142 -4.62 12.98 -0.35
C ARG A 142 -5.67 13.95 -0.85
N ALA A 143 -6.65 14.22 -0.04
CA ALA A 143 -7.55 15.32 -0.35
C ALA A 143 -6.81 16.66 -0.15
N ALA A 144 -7.11 17.63 -0.99
CA ALA A 144 -6.69 19.02 -0.77
C ALA A 144 -7.18 19.50 0.61
N ARG A 145 -6.66 20.63 1.06
CA ARG A 145 -7.13 21.23 2.31
C ARG A 145 -8.67 21.33 2.29
N ASP A 146 -9.30 20.80 3.30
CA ASP A 146 -10.78 20.71 3.43
C ASP A 146 -11.49 19.80 2.41
N GLY A 147 -10.74 19.08 1.59
CA GLY A 147 -11.30 18.13 0.63
C GLY A 147 -11.92 16.90 1.30
N VAL A 148 -12.96 16.36 0.67
CA VAL A 148 -13.74 15.23 1.18
C VAL A 148 -13.43 13.95 0.41
N ILE A 149 -13.50 13.96 -0.92
CA ILE A 149 -13.13 12.80 -1.73
C ILE A 149 -11.79 13.07 -2.39
N ALA A 150 -10.77 12.30 -1.98
CA ALA A 150 -9.41 12.44 -2.49
C ALA A 150 -9.25 11.83 -3.89
N GLY A 151 -9.82 10.66 -4.13
CA GLY A 151 -9.72 9.92 -5.38
C GLY A 151 -9.52 8.42 -5.16
N GLN A 152 -9.01 7.75 -6.19
CA GLN A 152 -8.83 6.31 -6.25
C GLN A 152 -7.38 5.94 -5.92
N ALA A 153 -7.19 5.07 -4.94
CA ALA A 153 -5.92 4.50 -4.59
C ALA A 153 -5.53 3.39 -5.58
N ALA A 154 -4.24 3.26 -5.85
CA ALA A 154 -3.67 2.20 -6.66
C ALA A 154 -2.86 1.23 -5.80
N LEU A 155 -2.91 -0.06 -6.10
CA LEU A 155 -2.00 -1.06 -5.57
C LEU A 155 -0.88 -1.29 -6.58
N VAL A 156 0.36 -1.04 -6.17
CA VAL A 156 1.52 -1.10 -7.07
C VAL A 156 2.66 -1.93 -6.49
N ASN A 157 3.39 -2.62 -7.33
CA ASN A 157 4.70 -3.17 -7.03
C ASN A 157 5.73 -2.04 -6.95
N LEU A 158 6.70 -2.15 -6.06
CA LEU A 158 7.80 -1.20 -5.93
C LEU A 158 8.97 -1.52 -6.87
N ALA A 159 8.65 -2.03 -8.06
CA ALA A 159 9.60 -2.32 -9.15
C ALA A 159 8.89 -2.18 -10.49
N GLY A 160 9.55 -1.56 -11.46
CA GLY A 160 9.05 -1.29 -12.81
C GLY A 160 9.62 0.01 -13.35
N TRP A 161 9.62 0.15 -14.66
CA TRP A 161 10.08 1.36 -15.36
C TRP A 161 8.94 2.32 -15.68
N THR A 162 7.72 1.78 -15.76
CA THR A 162 6.50 2.55 -16.00
C THR A 162 5.44 2.23 -14.96
N VAL A 163 4.45 3.09 -14.84
CA VAL A 163 3.33 2.87 -13.92
C VAL A 163 2.55 1.61 -14.30
N GLU A 164 2.42 1.32 -15.60
CA GLU A 164 1.72 0.14 -16.12
C GLU A 164 2.42 -1.16 -15.69
N GLU A 165 3.76 -1.17 -15.66
CA GLU A 165 4.54 -2.32 -15.17
C GLU A 165 4.41 -2.48 -13.65
N MET A 166 4.34 -1.36 -12.92
CA MET A 166 4.20 -1.37 -11.46
C MET A 166 2.77 -1.72 -11.02
N ALA A 167 1.74 -1.35 -11.78
CA ALA A 167 0.35 -1.45 -11.34
C ALA A 167 -0.12 -2.91 -11.23
N ILE A 168 -0.52 -3.32 -10.03
CA ILE A 168 -1.26 -4.56 -9.77
C ILE A 168 -2.77 -4.30 -9.93
N ASP A 169 -3.22 -3.15 -9.44
CA ASP A 169 -4.58 -2.62 -9.60
C ASP A 169 -4.55 -1.08 -9.57
N GLY A 170 -4.96 -0.45 -10.67
CA GLY A 170 -4.94 1.01 -10.79
C GLY A 170 -6.08 1.73 -10.04
N SER A 171 -6.99 1.00 -9.39
CA SER A 171 -8.13 1.55 -8.66
C SER A 171 -8.65 0.56 -7.62
N VAL A 172 -7.82 0.24 -6.63
CA VAL A 172 -8.09 -0.78 -5.60
C VAL A 172 -9.06 -0.31 -4.52
N ALA A 173 -9.13 1.01 -4.25
CA ALA A 173 -10.05 1.61 -3.29
C ALA A 173 -10.36 3.07 -3.62
N MET A 174 -11.50 3.58 -3.14
CA MET A 174 -11.82 5.02 -3.10
C MET A 174 -11.40 5.58 -1.74
N VAL A 175 -10.83 6.79 -1.71
CA VAL A 175 -10.40 7.45 -0.46
C VAL A 175 -11.30 8.62 -0.14
N ILE A 176 -11.90 8.60 1.04
CA ILE A 176 -12.77 9.66 1.60
C ILE A 176 -12.19 10.12 2.93
N ASN A 177 -11.98 11.41 3.08
CA ASN A 177 -11.73 12.04 4.37
C ASN A 177 -13.08 12.39 4.99
N TRP A 178 -13.40 11.79 6.12
CA TRP A 178 -14.66 12.09 6.80
C TRP A 178 -14.69 13.54 7.26
N PRO A 179 -15.75 14.31 6.92
CA PRO A 179 -15.85 15.70 7.38
C PRO A 179 -16.06 15.77 8.90
N ALA A 180 -14.95 15.96 9.61
CA ALA A 180 -14.89 16.01 11.08
C ALA A 180 -15.19 17.41 11.63
N ILE A 181 -15.62 17.49 12.89
CA ILE A 181 -15.77 18.77 13.60
C ILE A 181 -14.37 19.21 14.09
N VAL A 182 -13.82 20.23 13.46
CA VAL A 182 -12.49 20.76 13.77
C VAL A 182 -12.63 22.15 14.38
N THR A 183 -12.44 22.24 15.68
CA THR A 183 -12.57 23.52 16.43
C THR A 183 -11.27 24.29 16.51
N ARG A 184 -10.12 23.67 16.20
CA ARG A 184 -8.80 24.30 16.26
C ARG A 184 -7.96 23.87 15.08
N ARG A 185 -7.43 24.84 14.32
CA ARG A 185 -6.58 24.58 13.13
C ARG A 185 -5.31 25.41 13.21
N PHE A 186 -4.19 24.80 12.82
CA PHE A 186 -2.95 25.52 12.63
C PHE A 186 -2.97 26.26 11.29
N ASP A 187 -2.72 27.56 11.32
CA ASP A 187 -2.60 28.40 10.13
C ASP A 187 -1.12 28.58 9.78
N PHE A 188 -0.69 27.92 8.71
CA PHE A 188 0.70 27.99 8.22
C PHE A 188 1.11 29.39 7.67
N THR A 189 0.14 30.28 7.44
CA THR A 189 0.43 31.64 6.97
C THR A 189 0.81 32.55 8.14
N THR A 190 0.09 32.44 9.24
CA THR A 190 0.33 33.25 10.45
C THR A 190 1.15 32.52 11.51
N PHE A 191 1.40 31.20 11.33
CA PHE A 191 2.04 30.31 12.31
C PHE A 191 1.33 30.29 13.67
N GLU A 192 0.00 30.46 13.67
CA GLU A 192 -0.82 30.48 14.86
C GLU A 192 -1.94 29.45 14.77
N PHE A 193 -2.45 29.03 15.93
CA PHE A 193 -3.68 28.25 15.99
C PHE A 193 -4.87 29.18 15.91
N LYS A 194 -5.81 28.90 15.03
CA LYS A 194 -7.12 29.56 14.92
C LYS A 194 -8.18 28.68 15.51
N ASP A 195 -8.93 29.23 16.47
CA ASP A 195 -10.05 28.55 17.09
C ASP A 195 -11.35 28.93 16.35
N THR A 196 -12.19 27.92 16.09
CA THR A 196 -13.52 28.06 15.52
C THR A 196 -14.55 27.66 16.59
N PRO A 197 -15.60 28.44 16.84
CA PRO A 197 -16.65 28.06 17.76
C PRO A 197 -17.24 26.70 17.39
N TYR A 198 -17.56 25.89 18.41
CA TYR A 198 -18.01 24.51 18.19
C TYR A 198 -19.24 24.41 17.26
N ASN A 199 -20.22 25.32 17.43
CA ASN A 199 -21.42 25.30 16.59
C ASN A 199 -21.09 25.58 15.13
N ASP A 200 -20.21 26.54 14.85
CA ASP A 200 -19.79 26.88 13.48
C ASP A 200 -19.04 25.73 12.84
N ALA A 201 -18.10 25.12 13.58
CA ALA A 201 -17.35 23.94 13.12
C ALA A 201 -18.29 22.74 12.85
N LYS A 202 -19.32 22.56 13.70
CA LYS A 202 -20.33 21.53 13.53
C LYS A 202 -21.21 21.77 12.29
N GLU A 203 -21.65 23.01 12.06
CA GLU A 203 -22.42 23.36 10.87
C GLU A 203 -21.61 23.15 9.59
N GLU A 204 -20.33 23.51 9.58
CA GLU A 204 -19.43 23.28 8.46
C GLU A 204 -19.27 21.78 8.17
N ALA A 205 -19.01 20.98 9.19
CA ALA A 205 -18.89 19.53 9.07
C ALA A 205 -20.19 18.92 8.53
N GLN A 206 -21.35 19.29 9.08
CA GLN A 206 -22.65 18.80 8.66
C GLN A 206 -22.97 19.17 7.21
N LYS A 207 -22.62 20.38 6.78
CA LYS A 207 -22.77 20.82 5.40
C LYS A 207 -21.98 19.92 4.46
N LYS A 208 -20.70 19.67 4.74
CA LYS A 208 -19.85 18.79 3.94
C LYS A 208 -20.35 17.35 3.93
N GLN A 209 -20.87 16.84 5.05
CA GLN A 209 -21.48 15.51 5.12
C GLN A 209 -22.73 15.41 4.26
N ASN A 210 -23.58 16.45 4.21
CA ASN A 210 -24.75 16.50 3.35
C ASN A 210 -24.35 16.55 1.86
N GLU A 211 -23.39 17.39 1.52
CA GLU A 211 -22.83 17.44 0.15
C GLU A 211 -22.24 16.10 -0.28
N LEU A 212 -21.54 15.38 0.63
CA LEU A 212 -21.04 14.02 0.35
C LEU A 212 -22.20 13.05 0.05
N ARG A 213 -23.30 13.12 0.82
CA ARG A 213 -24.52 12.33 0.53
C ARG A 213 -25.10 12.65 -0.82
N ASP A 214 -25.19 13.93 -1.17
CA ASP A 214 -25.71 14.37 -2.49
C ASP A 214 -24.85 13.79 -3.64
N TRP A 215 -23.51 13.77 -3.48
CA TRP A 215 -22.62 13.16 -4.46
C TRP A 215 -22.85 11.64 -4.61
N VAL A 216 -23.00 10.93 -3.52
CA VAL A 216 -23.22 9.47 -3.54
C VAL A 216 -24.61 9.15 -4.08
N GLU A 217 -25.62 9.95 -3.74
CA GLU A 217 -26.97 9.80 -4.29
C GLU A 217 -27.02 10.07 -5.80
N ALA A 218 -26.32 11.10 -6.25
CA ALA A 218 -26.18 11.38 -7.68
C ALA A 218 -25.47 10.22 -8.41
N ALA A 219 -24.44 9.61 -7.79
CA ALA A 219 -23.77 8.43 -8.34
C ALA A 219 -24.70 7.21 -8.40
N ARG A 220 -25.58 7.02 -7.41
CA ARG A 220 -26.59 5.96 -7.40
C ARG A 220 -27.58 6.12 -8.56
N GLN A 221 -28.10 7.35 -8.75
CA GLN A 221 -29.00 7.67 -9.86
C GLN A 221 -28.30 7.53 -11.21
N TYR A 222 -27.05 8.00 -11.32
CA TYR A 222 -26.22 7.82 -12.51
C TYR A 222 -26.07 6.35 -12.89
N ARG A 223 -25.74 5.48 -11.92
CA ARG A 223 -25.61 4.04 -12.15
C ARG A 223 -26.91 3.43 -12.69
N GLN A 224 -28.07 3.83 -12.14
CA GLN A 224 -29.37 3.38 -12.63
C GLN A 224 -29.64 3.87 -14.05
N ALA A 225 -29.33 5.14 -14.34
CA ALA A 225 -29.50 5.72 -15.68
C ALA A 225 -28.60 5.05 -16.74
N MET A 226 -27.40 4.62 -16.35
CA MET A 226 -26.45 3.95 -17.25
C MET A 226 -26.71 2.44 -17.40
N ALA A 227 -27.52 1.83 -16.56
CA ALA A 227 -27.86 0.40 -16.61
C ALA A 227 -28.86 0.03 -17.70
N VAL A 228 -29.49 1.00 -18.38
CA VAL A 228 -30.45 0.76 -19.46
C VAL A 228 -29.73 0.46 -20.77
N GLU A 229 -30.38 -0.30 -21.68
CA GLU A 229 -29.80 -0.78 -22.94
C GLU A 229 -29.27 0.36 -23.86
N ARG A 230 -29.89 1.54 -23.80
CA ARG A 230 -29.48 2.75 -24.55
C ARG A 230 -29.49 3.96 -23.63
N PRO A 231 -28.42 4.19 -22.86
CA PRO A 231 -28.32 5.31 -21.96
C PRO A 231 -28.43 6.66 -22.74
N ARG A 232 -29.21 7.58 -22.20
CA ARG A 232 -29.27 8.95 -22.72
C ARG A 232 -28.42 9.92 -21.92
N ALA A 233 -27.92 9.47 -20.77
CA ALA A 233 -27.02 10.24 -19.92
C ALA A 233 -25.63 10.31 -20.55
N GLU A 234 -25.01 11.48 -20.49
CA GLU A 234 -23.59 11.64 -20.82
C GLU A 234 -22.69 10.95 -19.78
N VAL A 235 -21.50 10.55 -20.20
CA VAL A 235 -20.53 9.93 -19.30
C VAL A 235 -19.97 10.98 -18.36
N ASP A 236 -20.30 10.83 -17.07
CA ASP A 236 -19.69 11.61 -15.98
C ASP A 236 -18.66 10.74 -15.25
N GLN A 237 -17.39 11.09 -15.38
CA GLN A 237 -16.29 10.33 -14.79
C GLN A 237 -16.31 10.34 -13.25
N LYS A 238 -16.78 11.42 -12.62
CA LYS A 238 -16.88 11.53 -11.16
C LYS A 238 -17.95 10.58 -10.62
N LEU A 239 -19.14 10.64 -11.22
CA LEU A 239 -20.26 9.80 -10.83
C LEU A 239 -19.99 8.32 -11.16
N ALA A 240 -19.37 8.05 -12.31
CA ALA A 240 -18.97 6.69 -12.68
C ALA A 240 -17.99 6.08 -11.68
N ALA A 241 -17.01 6.84 -11.20
CA ALA A 241 -16.03 6.37 -10.22
C ALA A 241 -16.70 6.06 -8.86
N LEU A 242 -17.58 6.94 -8.36
CA LEU A 242 -18.33 6.72 -7.12
C LEU A 242 -19.31 5.54 -7.24
N ALA A 243 -19.97 5.41 -8.38
CA ALA A 243 -20.94 4.35 -8.61
C ALA A 243 -20.34 2.94 -8.46
N ARG A 244 -19.03 2.78 -8.70
CA ARG A 244 -18.29 1.52 -8.52
C ARG A 244 -18.17 1.10 -7.05
N CYS A 245 -18.33 2.03 -6.10
CA CYS A 245 -18.19 1.77 -4.67
C CYS A 245 -19.50 1.27 -4.03
N LEU A 246 -20.64 1.48 -4.68
CA LEU A 246 -21.95 1.14 -4.16
C LEU A 246 -22.16 -0.36 -4.05
N ASP A 247 -22.94 -0.78 -3.03
CA ASP A 247 -23.37 -2.17 -2.80
C ASP A 247 -22.21 -3.19 -2.74
N GLY A 248 -21.14 -2.84 -2.01
CA GLY A 248 -19.99 -3.70 -1.78
C GLY A 248 -19.03 -3.85 -2.96
N GLY A 249 -19.08 -2.95 -3.94
CA GLY A 249 -18.17 -2.91 -5.09
C GLY A 249 -16.72 -2.60 -4.68
N VAL A 250 -16.11 -1.59 -5.27
CA VAL A 250 -14.75 -1.14 -4.90
C VAL A 250 -14.75 -0.68 -3.43
N PRO A 251 -13.78 -1.12 -2.60
CA PRO A 251 -13.68 -0.69 -1.21
C PRO A 251 -13.60 0.81 -1.06
N VAL A 252 -14.09 1.30 0.07
CA VAL A 252 -13.99 2.72 0.43
C VAL A 252 -13.16 2.85 1.70
N ILE A 253 -11.98 3.44 1.57
CA ILE A 253 -11.15 3.83 2.72
C ILE A 253 -11.67 5.14 3.25
N ILE A 254 -12.23 5.13 4.45
CA ILE A 254 -12.72 6.34 5.12
C ILE A 254 -11.74 6.71 6.23
N GLN A 255 -11.13 7.88 6.12
CA GLN A 255 -10.23 8.42 7.14
C GLN A 255 -11.04 9.13 8.22
N ALA A 256 -10.99 8.61 9.44
CA ALA A 256 -11.66 9.19 10.62
C ALA A 256 -10.93 8.77 11.90
N ASP A 257 -10.80 9.67 12.87
CA ASP A 257 -10.03 9.44 14.10
C ASP A 257 -10.90 9.47 15.36
N ALA A 258 -11.80 10.44 15.50
CA ALA A 258 -12.64 10.58 16.67
C ALA A 258 -13.75 9.54 16.68
N LYS A 259 -14.07 9.00 17.88
CA LYS A 259 -15.14 8.00 18.06
C LYS A 259 -16.42 8.38 17.33
N ARG A 260 -16.90 9.61 17.53
CA ARG A 260 -18.12 10.12 16.90
C ARG A 260 -18.04 10.11 15.37
N ASP A 261 -16.92 10.61 14.83
CA ASP A 261 -16.72 10.69 13.38
C ASP A 261 -16.66 9.29 12.76
N ILE A 262 -16.07 8.31 13.48
CA ILE A 262 -16.05 6.91 13.06
C ILE A 262 -17.46 6.32 13.09
N GLU A 263 -18.26 6.56 14.14
CA GLU A 263 -19.65 6.09 14.24
C GLU A 263 -20.53 6.67 13.13
N ASP A 264 -20.37 7.97 12.83
CA ASP A 264 -21.09 8.64 11.72
C ASP A 264 -20.66 8.09 10.35
N ALA A 265 -19.36 7.82 10.15
CA ALA A 265 -18.83 7.21 8.93
C ALA A 265 -19.34 5.77 8.73
N ILE A 266 -19.43 4.99 9.81
CA ILE A 266 -20.01 3.64 9.80
C ILE A 266 -21.50 3.68 9.39
N ALA A 267 -22.26 4.61 9.95
CA ALA A 267 -23.66 4.78 9.61
C ALA A 267 -23.83 5.15 8.13
N PHE A 268 -23.04 6.10 7.64
CA PHE A 268 -23.00 6.50 6.24
C PHE A 268 -22.62 5.33 5.31
N ALA A 269 -21.58 4.60 5.63
CA ALA A 269 -21.15 3.44 4.83
C ALA A 269 -22.24 2.37 4.76
N GLY A 270 -22.96 2.13 5.87
CA GLY A 270 -24.09 1.22 5.92
C GLY A 270 -25.29 1.66 5.09
N GLU A 271 -25.58 2.98 5.02
CA GLU A 271 -26.67 3.57 4.22
C GLU A 271 -26.51 3.27 2.72
N TYR A 272 -25.26 3.30 2.23
CA TYR A 272 -24.94 3.10 0.81
C TYR A 272 -24.36 1.72 0.47
N GLY A 273 -24.27 0.82 1.46
CA GLY A 273 -23.71 -0.51 1.28
C GLY A 273 -22.24 -0.51 0.92
N PHE A 274 -21.46 0.46 1.38
CA PHE A 274 -20.02 0.51 1.10
C PHE A 274 -19.27 -0.60 1.84
N ARG A 275 -18.32 -1.21 1.16
CA ARG A 275 -17.29 -2.03 1.79
C ARG A 275 -16.28 -1.10 2.44
N MET A 276 -16.57 -0.71 3.69
CA MET A 276 -15.80 0.28 4.42
C MET A 276 -14.50 -0.32 4.95
N ILE A 277 -13.41 0.45 4.83
CA ILE A 277 -12.14 0.28 5.52
C ILE A 277 -11.93 1.55 6.31
N LEU A 278 -11.75 1.45 7.63
CA LEU A 278 -11.40 2.60 8.46
C LEU A 278 -9.90 2.85 8.38
N ALA A 279 -9.49 4.09 8.08
CA ALA A 279 -8.08 4.50 8.17
C ALA A 279 -7.90 5.58 9.25
N GLY A 280 -6.76 5.56 9.94
CA GLY A 280 -6.51 6.36 11.13
C GLY A 280 -7.04 5.67 12.38
N GLY A 281 -8.28 5.96 12.76
CA GLY A 281 -8.98 5.24 13.81
C GLY A 281 -8.37 5.38 15.19
N ARG A 282 -7.89 6.57 15.59
CA ARG A 282 -7.24 6.79 16.90
C ARG A 282 -8.13 6.45 18.07
N ASP A 283 -9.47 6.63 17.94
CA ASP A 283 -10.49 6.23 18.91
C ASP A 283 -11.17 4.89 18.59
N ALA A 284 -10.70 4.12 17.60
CA ALA A 284 -11.30 2.86 17.18
C ALA A 284 -11.43 1.84 18.32
N TRP A 285 -10.47 1.82 19.23
CA TRP A 285 -10.47 0.98 20.42
C TRP A 285 -11.71 1.20 21.32
N LYS A 286 -12.27 2.43 21.34
CA LYS A 286 -13.49 2.78 22.12
C LYS A 286 -14.75 2.12 21.55
N ILE A 287 -14.71 1.66 20.28
CA ILE A 287 -15.85 1.04 19.58
C ILE A 287 -15.47 -0.29 18.91
N LYS A 288 -14.44 -0.94 19.43
CA LYS A 288 -13.88 -2.20 18.89
C LYS A 288 -14.93 -3.27 18.63
N ASP A 289 -15.92 -3.42 19.55
CA ASP A 289 -16.97 -4.41 19.41
C ASP A 289 -17.93 -4.10 18.24
N THR A 290 -18.19 -2.84 17.96
CA THR A 290 -18.97 -2.39 16.81
C THR A 290 -18.22 -2.68 15.50
N LEU A 291 -16.92 -2.39 15.45
CA LEU A 291 -16.06 -2.67 14.29
C LEU A 291 -16.00 -4.17 14.01
N ALA A 292 -15.78 -4.99 15.05
CA ALA A 292 -15.76 -6.44 14.94
C ALA A 292 -17.11 -7.01 14.48
N GLY A 293 -18.22 -6.56 15.10
CA GLY A 293 -19.58 -7.03 14.77
C GLY A 293 -20.03 -6.67 13.35
N LYS A 294 -19.41 -5.65 12.74
CA LYS A 294 -19.70 -5.23 11.36
C LYS A 294 -18.61 -5.66 10.36
N ASP A 295 -17.60 -6.42 10.80
CA ASP A 295 -16.43 -6.82 10.01
C ASP A 295 -15.73 -5.64 9.30
N ILE A 296 -15.59 -4.50 10.01
CA ILE A 296 -14.92 -3.30 9.50
C ILE A 296 -13.44 -3.38 9.90
N PRO A 297 -12.53 -3.55 8.93
CA PRO A 297 -11.11 -3.57 9.21
C PRO A 297 -10.56 -2.16 9.43
N VAL A 298 -9.41 -2.08 10.12
CA VAL A 298 -8.76 -0.81 10.46
C VAL A 298 -7.34 -0.78 9.91
N ILE A 299 -7.03 0.25 9.13
CA ILE A 299 -5.66 0.60 8.76
C ILE A 299 -5.17 1.65 9.75
N LEU A 300 -4.26 1.24 10.62
CA LEU A 300 -3.70 2.08 11.66
C LEU A 300 -2.55 2.93 11.12
N SER A 301 -2.48 4.16 11.59
CA SER A 301 -1.29 4.99 11.44
C SER A 301 -0.19 4.54 12.41
N ARG A 302 0.95 5.22 12.34
CA ARG A 302 2.14 4.92 13.13
C ARG A 302 1.86 4.94 14.63
N PRO A 303 2.26 3.91 15.39
CA PRO A 303 2.08 3.86 16.85
C PRO A 303 2.94 4.89 17.59
N GLN A 304 4.06 5.38 17.00
CA GLN A 304 4.88 6.43 17.61
C GLN A 304 4.19 7.80 17.48
N SER A 305 3.07 7.95 18.16
CA SER A 305 2.30 9.19 18.24
C SER A 305 1.85 9.44 19.68
N LEU A 306 1.42 10.66 19.96
CA LEU A 306 0.79 10.96 21.24
C LEU A 306 -0.66 10.45 21.25
N PRO A 307 -1.23 10.11 22.42
CA PRO A 307 -2.66 9.88 22.58
C PRO A 307 -3.48 11.06 22.03
N ARG A 308 -4.72 10.79 21.64
CA ARG A 308 -5.57 11.82 21.07
C ARG A 308 -6.11 12.78 22.13
N GLU A 309 -6.57 12.26 23.26
CA GLU A 309 -7.11 13.02 24.36
C GLU A 309 -6.10 13.05 25.53
N GLU A 310 -6.14 14.08 26.35
CA GLU A 310 -5.21 14.26 27.48
C GLU A 310 -5.38 13.19 28.56
N ASP A 311 -6.58 12.62 28.69
CA ASP A 311 -6.93 11.58 29.66
C ASP A 311 -6.78 10.15 29.09
N ASP A 312 -6.47 9.99 27.82
CA ASP A 312 -6.17 8.68 27.24
C ASP A 312 -4.85 8.12 27.82
N PRO A 313 -4.72 6.79 28.01
CA PRO A 313 -3.47 6.16 28.42
C PRO A 313 -2.32 6.53 27.49
N TYR A 314 -1.15 6.85 28.05
CA TYR A 314 0.01 7.32 27.29
C TYR A 314 0.54 6.27 26.30
N ASP A 315 0.34 4.99 26.59
CA ASP A 315 0.76 3.85 25.78
C ASP A 315 -0.32 3.36 24.80
N LEU A 316 -1.47 4.02 24.78
CA LEU A 316 -2.60 3.66 23.93
C LEU A 316 -2.25 3.52 22.45
N PRO A 317 -1.45 4.41 21.82
CA PRO A 317 -1.09 4.24 20.41
C PRO A 317 -0.32 2.94 20.14
N PHE A 318 0.44 2.45 21.12
CA PHE A 318 1.21 1.21 21.00
C PHE A 318 0.33 -0.04 21.20
N THR A 319 -0.63 0.03 22.15
CA THR A 319 -1.50 -1.10 22.55
C THR A 319 -2.73 -1.24 21.65
N SER A 320 -3.13 -0.20 20.91
CA SER A 320 -4.38 -0.12 20.15
C SER A 320 -4.56 -1.28 19.16
N ALA A 321 -3.49 -1.69 18.46
CA ALA A 321 -3.55 -2.82 17.53
C ALA A 321 -3.89 -4.14 18.23
N GLY A 322 -3.29 -4.41 19.39
CA GLY A 322 -3.58 -5.59 20.20
C GLY A 322 -5.03 -5.60 20.70
N VAL A 323 -5.50 -4.44 21.23
CA VAL A 323 -6.87 -4.28 21.73
C VAL A 323 -7.92 -4.50 20.65
N LEU A 324 -7.68 -4.00 19.43
CA LEU A 324 -8.55 -4.21 18.28
C LEU A 324 -8.53 -5.68 17.84
N ARG A 325 -7.36 -6.28 17.83
CA ARG A 325 -7.20 -7.68 17.44
C ARG A 325 -7.86 -8.65 18.40
N GLU A 326 -7.76 -8.44 19.70
CA GLU A 326 -8.46 -9.20 20.73
C GLU A 326 -9.98 -9.18 20.56
N ALA A 327 -10.52 -8.05 20.08
CA ALA A 327 -11.95 -7.95 19.74
C ALA A 327 -12.33 -8.63 18.41
N GLY A 328 -11.34 -9.16 17.65
CA GLY A 328 -11.59 -9.81 16.36
C GLY A 328 -11.50 -8.88 15.16
N VAL A 329 -11.09 -7.61 15.33
CA VAL A 329 -10.90 -6.67 14.23
C VAL A 329 -9.63 -7.01 13.45
N ARG A 330 -9.70 -7.04 12.12
CA ARG A 330 -8.50 -7.12 11.28
C ARG A 330 -7.83 -5.77 11.22
N VAL A 331 -6.53 -5.75 11.51
CA VAL A 331 -5.72 -4.53 11.50
C VAL A 331 -4.62 -4.61 10.45
N ALA A 332 -4.30 -3.49 9.84
CA ALA A 332 -3.12 -3.32 8.99
C ALA A 332 -2.38 -2.06 9.40
N PHE A 333 -1.07 -2.01 9.12
CA PHE A 333 -0.27 -0.80 9.34
C PHE A 333 0.00 -0.08 8.04
N ALA A 334 0.10 1.23 8.12
CA ALA A 334 0.39 2.09 6.98
C ALA A 334 1.25 3.29 7.37
N SER A 335 2.07 3.74 6.44
CA SER A 335 2.87 4.95 6.61
C SER A 335 2.05 6.24 6.46
N GLY A 336 0.86 6.17 5.83
CA GLY A 336 0.04 7.31 5.46
C GLY A 336 -1.43 7.23 5.86
N ALA A 337 -1.78 6.52 6.94
CA ALA A 337 -3.18 6.31 7.33
C ALA A 337 -3.83 7.49 8.10
N GLY A 338 -3.05 8.45 8.58
CA GLY A 338 -3.58 9.62 9.29
C GLY A 338 -4.15 10.69 8.35
N GLY A 339 -5.22 11.35 8.77
CA GLY A 339 -5.86 12.43 8.02
C GLY A 339 -5.12 13.77 8.04
N GLY A 340 -3.99 13.87 8.75
CA GLY A 340 -3.21 15.08 8.97
C GLY A 340 -1.79 15.03 8.38
N TYR A 341 -0.95 15.96 8.83
CA TYR A 341 0.49 15.92 8.56
C TYR A 341 1.11 14.71 9.24
N GLU A 342 1.71 13.82 8.44
CA GLU A 342 2.44 12.67 8.94
C GLU A 342 3.94 12.92 8.84
N PRO A 343 4.66 12.94 9.98
CA PRO A 343 6.10 13.11 9.96
C PRO A 343 6.78 12.01 9.14
N GLY A 344 7.62 12.41 8.20
CA GLY A 344 8.33 11.49 7.31
C GLY A 344 7.64 11.23 5.97
N GLY A 345 6.34 11.53 5.81
CA GLY A 345 5.63 11.33 4.55
C GLY A 345 5.90 9.96 3.93
N PRO A 346 6.18 9.85 2.61
CA PRO A 346 6.45 8.57 1.95
C PRO A 346 7.73 7.88 2.45
N HIS A 347 8.68 8.63 3.04
CA HIS A 347 9.91 8.06 3.61
C HIS A 347 9.64 7.18 4.84
N ALA A 348 8.48 7.32 5.50
CA ALA A 348 8.09 6.50 6.64
C ALA A 348 7.78 5.06 6.24
N SER A 349 7.47 4.79 4.98
CA SER A 349 7.17 3.44 4.49
C SER A 349 8.28 2.43 4.84
N ARG A 350 9.55 2.83 4.75
CA ARG A 350 10.70 1.98 5.10
C ARG A 350 10.70 1.48 6.56
N THR A 351 10.04 2.18 7.48
CA THR A 351 10.00 1.83 8.91
C THR A 351 8.81 0.98 9.30
N LEU A 352 7.94 0.64 8.36
CA LEU A 352 6.70 -0.09 8.59
C LEU A 352 6.88 -1.41 9.38
N PRO A 353 7.92 -2.24 9.15
CA PRO A 353 8.14 -3.43 9.97
C PRO A 353 8.35 -3.11 11.45
N TYR A 354 8.97 -1.98 11.75
CA TYR A 354 9.26 -1.55 13.13
C TYR A 354 8.05 -0.92 13.82
N GLU A 355 7.11 -0.39 13.03
CA GLU A 355 5.80 0.04 13.53
C GLU A 355 4.99 -1.18 14.02
N ALA A 356 4.96 -2.24 13.21
CA ALA A 356 4.35 -3.50 13.59
C ALA A 356 5.06 -4.16 14.78
N ALA A 357 6.39 -4.12 14.82
CA ALA A 357 7.21 -4.62 15.93
C ALA A 357 6.92 -3.87 17.24
N THR A 358 6.74 -2.55 17.18
CA THR A 358 6.37 -1.75 18.34
C THR A 358 5.03 -2.23 18.93
N SER A 359 4.01 -2.43 18.09
CA SER A 359 2.73 -2.96 18.56
C SER A 359 2.84 -4.40 19.06
N ALA A 360 3.77 -5.21 18.50
CA ALA A 360 4.04 -6.55 19.02
C ALA A 360 4.64 -6.51 20.44
N ALA A 361 5.50 -5.54 20.73
CA ALA A 361 6.04 -5.35 22.08
C ALA A 361 4.98 -4.91 23.10
N TYR A 362 3.83 -4.42 22.63
CA TYR A 362 2.73 -3.90 23.45
C TYR A 362 1.41 -4.68 23.32
N GLY A 363 1.49 -5.98 23.05
CA GLY A 363 0.35 -6.89 23.19
C GLY A 363 -0.21 -7.47 21.88
N LEU A 364 0.21 -7.03 20.71
CA LEU A 364 -0.08 -7.73 19.47
C LEU A 364 0.85 -8.94 19.35
N SER A 365 0.36 -10.12 18.96
CA SER A 365 1.26 -11.26 18.75
C SER A 365 2.25 -11.00 17.60
N PRO A 366 3.51 -11.50 17.65
CA PRO A 366 4.45 -11.34 16.53
C PRO A 366 3.92 -11.90 15.20
N ASP A 367 3.17 -12.99 15.24
CA ASP A 367 2.53 -13.58 14.07
C ASP A 367 1.44 -12.64 13.49
N ASP A 368 0.60 -12.07 14.34
CA ASP A 368 -0.40 -11.08 13.94
C ASP A 368 0.26 -9.78 13.44
N ALA A 369 1.37 -9.34 14.02
CA ALA A 369 2.13 -8.19 13.55
C ALA A 369 2.67 -8.42 12.13
N MET A 370 3.20 -9.60 11.83
CA MET A 370 3.62 -9.96 10.46
C MET A 370 2.43 -10.02 9.50
N LYS A 371 1.30 -10.61 9.92
CA LYS A 371 0.08 -10.62 9.10
C LYS A 371 -0.46 -9.23 8.83
N ALA A 372 -0.34 -8.31 9.79
CA ALA A 372 -0.80 -6.92 9.67
C ALA A 372 -0.02 -6.09 8.64
N ILE A 373 1.16 -6.54 8.22
CA ILE A 373 1.97 -5.91 7.17
C ILE A 373 2.14 -6.79 5.91
N THR A 374 1.47 -7.95 5.84
CA THR A 374 1.56 -8.86 4.70
C THR A 374 0.18 -9.36 4.25
N LEU A 375 -0.41 -10.33 4.96
CA LEU A 375 -1.65 -11.02 4.59
C LEU A 375 -2.88 -10.11 4.72
N TRP A 376 -3.05 -9.47 5.87
CA TRP A 376 -4.27 -8.71 6.14
C TRP A 376 -4.46 -7.48 5.26
N PRO A 377 -3.43 -6.69 4.89
CA PRO A 377 -3.59 -5.65 3.88
C PRO A 377 -4.19 -6.16 2.57
N ALA A 378 -3.73 -7.33 2.10
CA ALA A 378 -4.24 -7.94 0.88
C ALA A 378 -5.70 -8.42 1.02
N GLU A 379 -6.07 -9.01 2.17
CA GLU A 379 -7.45 -9.44 2.47
C GLU A 379 -8.40 -8.25 2.59
N ILE A 380 -8.01 -7.21 3.34
CA ILE A 380 -8.76 -5.97 3.56
C ILE A 380 -9.12 -5.31 2.23
N LEU A 381 -8.16 -5.27 1.31
CA LEU A 381 -8.34 -4.70 -0.03
C LEU A 381 -9.07 -5.64 -1.00
N GLY A 382 -9.30 -6.91 -0.63
CA GLY A 382 -9.94 -7.90 -1.47
C GLY A 382 -9.02 -8.51 -2.54
N VAL A 383 -7.71 -8.40 -2.37
CA VAL A 383 -6.69 -8.97 -3.27
C VAL A 383 -5.96 -10.17 -2.64
N GLY A 384 -6.43 -10.68 -1.51
CA GLY A 384 -5.83 -11.80 -0.77
C GLY A 384 -5.69 -13.10 -1.59
N GLY A 385 -6.50 -13.31 -2.63
CA GLY A 385 -6.33 -14.40 -3.58
C GLY A 385 -5.09 -14.24 -4.50
N ARG A 386 -4.46 -13.07 -4.53
CA ARG A 386 -3.32 -12.76 -5.41
C ARG A 386 -2.04 -12.41 -4.66
N LEU A 387 -2.12 -11.93 -3.41
CA LEU A 387 -1.00 -11.39 -2.62
C LEU A 387 -1.14 -11.76 -1.13
N GLY A 388 -0.12 -11.41 -0.36
CA GLY A 388 -0.13 -11.39 1.11
C GLY A 388 0.32 -12.68 1.79
N SER A 389 0.44 -13.79 1.07
CA SER A 389 0.96 -15.06 1.60
C SER A 389 1.76 -15.83 0.55
N ILE A 390 2.55 -16.81 0.98
CA ILE A 390 3.32 -17.68 0.09
C ILE A 390 2.48 -18.92 -0.23
N GLU A 391 1.70 -18.83 -1.30
CA GLU A 391 0.82 -19.90 -1.75
C GLU A 391 0.84 -20.00 -3.27
N LYS A 392 0.62 -21.21 -3.76
CA LYS A 392 0.54 -21.48 -5.20
C LYS A 392 -0.53 -20.63 -5.88
N GLY A 393 -0.17 -20.01 -7.01
CA GLY A 393 -1.05 -19.15 -7.82
C GLY A 393 -1.00 -17.67 -7.44
N LYS A 394 -0.32 -17.30 -6.36
CA LYS A 394 -0.14 -15.90 -5.96
C LYS A 394 1.05 -15.25 -6.64
N ILE A 395 1.01 -13.93 -6.75
CA ILE A 395 2.12 -13.12 -7.26
C ILE A 395 3.33 -13.33 -6.34
N ALA A 396 4.48 -13.58 -6.93
CA ALA A 396 5.70 -13.87 -6.23
C ALA A 396 6.40 -12.59 -5.73
N ASN A 397 5.81 -11.96 -4.72
CA ASN A 397 6.40 -10.87 -3.95
C ASN A 397 6.89 -11.43 -2.62
N LEU A 398 8.23 -11.57 -2.48
CA LEU A 398 8.88 -12.25 -1.36
C LEU A 398 10.07 -11.43 -0.86
N ILE A 399 10.43 -11.66 0.39
CA ILE A 399 11.70 -11.21 0.97
C ILE A 399 12.44 -12.39 1.60
N VAL A 400 13.76 -12.40 1.46
CA VAL A 400 14.64 -13.33 2.13
C VAL A 400 15.47 -12.58 3.15
N THR A 401 15.44 -13.03 4.40
CA THR A 401 16.02 -12.33 5.55
C THR A 401 16.87 -13.26 6.41
N ASP A 402 17.80 -12.72 7.20
CA ASP A 402 18.60 -13.46 8.16
C ASP A 402 17.93 -13.61 9.54
N GLY A 403 16.70 -13.11 9.70
CA GLY A 403 15.93 -13.20 10.92
C GLY A 403 14.48 -12.73 10.72
N SER A 404 13.77 -12.42 11.80
CA SER A 404 12.42 -11.84 11.70
C SER A 404 12.47 -10.40 11.18
N PRO A 405 11.66 -10.01 10.18
CA PRO A 405 11.58 -8.61 9.72
C PRO A 405 11.16 -7.61 10.80
N LEU A 406 10.59 -8.08 11.91
CA LEU A 406 10.21 -7.24 13.04
C LEU A 406 11.41 -6.83 13.91
N GLU A 407 12.57 -7.47 13.71
CA GLU A 407 13.79 -7.17 14.46
C GLU A 407 14.67 -6.18 13.70
N ILE A 408 15.06 -5.07 14.36
CA ILE A 408 15.83 -4.00 13.71
C ILE A 408 17.22 -4.46 13.23
N MET A 409 17.78 -5.53 13.81
CA MET A 409 19.07 -6.09 13.42
C MET A 409 18.98 -7.03 12.22
N THR A 410 17.77 -7.41 11.82
CA THR A 410 17.56 -8.27 10.67
C THR A 410 17.88 -7.54 9.36
N THR A 411 18.59 -8.23 8.49
CA THR A 411 18.94 -7.73 7.16
C THR A 411 18.10 -8.42 6.10
N VAL A 412 17.51 -7.65 5.20
CA VAL A 412 16.87 -8.15 3.99
C VAL A 412 17.99 -8.48 2.98
N GLN A 413 18.19 -9.76 2.71
CA GLN A 413 19.25 -10.28 1.82
C GLN A 413 18.80 -10.21 0.35
N HIS A 414 17.55 -10.65 0.06
CA HIS A 414 16.99 -10.61 -1.28
C HIS A 414 15.57 -10.06 -1.23
N VAL A 415 15.22 -9.27 -2.23
CA VAL A 415 13.86 -8.79 -2.48
C VAL A 415 13.42 -9.32 -3.84
N ILE A 416 12.28 -9.98 -3.86
CA ILE A 416 11.71 -10.58 -5.07
C ILE A 416 10.36 -9.91 -5.30
N ILE A 417 10.17 -9.32 -6.49
CA ILE A 417 8.93 -8.65 -6.89
C ILE A 417 8.51 -9.18 -8.26
N GLY A 418 7.29 -9.70 -8.33
CA GLY A 418 6.79 -10.32 -9.56
C GLY A 418 7.69 -11.46 -10.04
N GLY A 419 8.23 -12.27 -9.12
CA GLY A 419 9.08 -13.42 -9.42
C GLY A 419 10.51 -13.09 -9.85
N ARG A 420 10.92 -11.83 -9.79
CA ARG A 420 12.25 -11.37 -10.16
C ARG A 420 12.96 -10.79 -8.96
N GLU A 421 14.24 -11.12 -8.80
CA GLU A 421 15.08 -10.47 -7.82
C GLU A 421 15.34 -9.01 -8.25
N VAL A 422 15.14 -8.08 -7.32
CA VAL A 422 15.30 -6.65 -7.56
C VAL A 422 16.41 -6.07 -6.69
N PRO A 423 17.20 -5.11 -7.21
CA PRO A 423 18.27 -4.49 -6.45
C PRO A 423 17.77 -3.78 -5.19
N THR A 424 18.57 -3.86 -4.13
CA THR A 424 18.34 -3.11 -2.87
C THR A 424 19.23 -1.87 -2.74
N ASP A 425 20.03 -1.58 -3.78
CA ASP A 425 20.85 -0.37 -3.84
C ASP A 425 19.97 0.88 -3.84
N ASN A 426 20.41 1.91 -3.14
CA ASN A 426 19.68 3.16 -3.02
C ASN A 426 20.61 4.29 -2.55
N MET A 427 20.17 5.53 -2.76
CA MET A 427 20.93 6.73 -2.43
C MET A 427 21.45 6.76 -0.97
N GLN A 428 20.72 6.21 -0.01
CA GLN A 428 21.15 6.22 1.40
C GLN A 428 22.34 5.27 1.63
N ARG A 429 22.36 4.11 0.96
CA ARG A 429 23.50 3.19 0.99
C ARG A 429 24.72 3.81 0.33
N ASP A 430 24.55 4.45 -0.82
CA ASP A 430 25.64 5.14 -1.52
C ASP A 430 26.26 6.26 -0.66
N LEU A 431 25.41 7.05 0.00
CA LEU A 431 25.85 8.08 0.93
C LEU A 431 26.58 7.48 2.15
N TYR A 432 26.08 6.38 2.69
CA TYR A 432 26.72 5.69 3.80
C TYR A 432 28.14 5.24 3.41
N GLU A 433 28.32 4.55 2.27
CA GLU A 433 29.63 4.09 1.80
C GLU A 433 30.57 5.28 1.52
N LYS A 434 30.06 6.33 0.89
CA LYS A 434 30.81 7.56 0.65
C LYS A 434 31.34 8.17 1.94
N TYR A 435 30.51 8.29 2.97
CA TYR A 435 30.92 8.96 4.22
C TYR A 435 31.69 8.04 5.15
N ARG A 436 31.45 6.72 5.12
CA ARG A 436 32.24 5.73 5.85
C ARG A 436 33.70 5.71 5.39
N SER A 437 33.94 5.89 4.10
CA SER A 437 35.27 5.86 3.48
C SER A 437 36.02 7.20 3.53
N ARG A 438 35.43 8.26 4.08
CA ARG A 438 36.10 9.56 4.14
C ARG A 438 37.35 9.49 5.03
N PRO A 439 38.48 10.18 4.66
CA PRO A 439 39.65 10.28 5.52
C PRO A 439 39.26 10.92 6.86
N LEU A 440 39.63 10.29 7.95
CA LEU A 440 39.54 10.93 9.27
C LEU A 440 40.55 12.08 9.32
N PRO A 441 40.22 13.24 9.97
CA PRO A 441 41.20 14.25 10.26
C PRO A 441 42.40 13.61 10.96
N GLN A 442 43.61 13.83 10.49
CA GLN A 442 44.79 13.49 11.27
C GLN A 442 44.68 14.21 12.59
N ALA A 443 44.65 13.46 13.70
CA ALA A 443 44.78 14.07 15.00
C ALA A 443 46.10 14.86 14.97
N ASP A 444 46.01 16.17 15.14
CA ASP A 444 47.21 17.03 15.22
C ASP A 444 48.10 16.46 16.32
N ALA A 445 49.24 15.95 15.92
CA ALA A 445 50.26 15.39 16.85
C ALA A 445 50.99 16.49 17.61
N GLU A 446 50.30 17.64 17.85
CA GLU A 446 50.84 18.76 18.60
C GLU A 446 49.84 19.23 19.66
N GLY A 447 49.88 18.58 20.80
CA GLY A 447 49.19 18.97 22.03
C GLY A 447 50.14 18.91 23.22
N THR A 448 51.32 19.50 23.08
CA THR A 448 52.12 19.90 24.22
C THR A 448 52.08 21.43 24.29
N HIS A 449 51.19 21.95 25.12
CA HIS A 449 51.45 23.13 25.99
C HIS A 449 50.45 23.13 27.13
#